data_ed3b01d5814a67bb0acdd3765f9e35f5
#
_entry.id   ed3b01d5814a67bb0acdd3765f9e35f5
#
_cell.length_a   1.000
_cell.length_b   1.000
_cell.length_c   1.000
_cell.angle_alpha   90.00
_cell.angle_beta   90.00
_cell.angle_gamma   90.00
#
_symmetry.space_group_name_H-M   'P 1'
#
loop_
_entity.id
_entity.type
_entity.pdbx_description
1 polymer ?
#
loop_
_entity_poly.entity_id
_entity_poly.type
_entity_poly.pdbx_seq_one_letter_code
_entity_poly.pdbx_strand_id
1 'polypeptide(L)'
;MNKIFEFETTQFDFDLINHVKNLRKVNRITKDELSLKMRVARSFVSNVESYTQRHKYSTRHITLLAKAFGYKNIGELLNFPIPQYDRIKVTVEQTYNEAGTKVLKSEVVKVVEIK
;
A
#
# COMPACT_ATOMS: atom_id res chain seq x y z
N MET A 1 -8.86 12.09 -19.32
CA MET A 1 -10.06 11.66 -18.59
C MET A 1 -9.67 11.20 -17.20
N ASN A 2 -10.36 11.70 -16.17
CA ASN A 2 -10.06 11.38 -14.77
C ASN A 2 -11.27 10.78 -14.09
N LYS A 3 -11.03 9.84 -13.17
CA LYS A 3 -12.06 9.30 -12.29
C LYS A 3 -11.65 9.55 -10.84
N ILE A 4 -12.65 9.85 -10.01
CA ILE A 4 -12.45 10.05 -8.59
C ILE A 4 -13.27 8.98 -7.86
N PHE A 5 -12.65 8.30 -6.90
CA PHE A 5 -13.36 7.37 -6.03
C PHE A 5 -12.85 7.49 -4.61
N GLU A 6 -13.62 6.97 -3.68
CA GLU A 6 -13.30 7.00 -2.26
C GLU A 6 -13.35 5.60 -1.68
N PHE A 7 -12.55 5.36 -0.63
CA PHE A 7 -12.64 4.14 0.15
C PHE A 7 -12.34 4.46 1.61
N GLU A 8 -12.80 3.57 2.50
CA GLU A 8 -12.56 3.67 3.94
C GLU A 8 -11.60 2.59 4.38
N THR A 9 -10.71 2.95 5.31
CA THR A 9 -9.72 2.02 5.87
C THR A 9 -9.30 2.53 7.25
N THR A 10 -8.51 1.74 7.97
CA THR A 10 -7.83 2.27 9.15
C THR A 10 -6.61 3.06 8.69
N GLN A 11 -6.25 4.09 9.44
CA GLN A 11 -5.06 4.84 9.10
C GLN A 11 -3.81 3.97 9.25
N PHE A 12 -3.80 3.05 10.21
CA PHE A 12 -2.66 2.14 10.36
C PHE A 12 -2.42 1.32 9.09
N ASP A 13 -3.47 0.71 8.53
CA ASP A 13 -3.34 -0.07 7.29
C ASP A 13 -2.83 0.80 6.15
N PHE A 14 -3.38 2.00 6.02
CA PHE A 14 -2.97 2.95 4.98
C PHE A 14 -1.50 3.33 5.12
N ASP A 15 -1.08 3.68 6.34
CA ASP A 15 0.29 4.09 6.61
C ASP A 15 1.27 2.93 6.42
N LEU A 16 0.89 1.73 6.85
CA LEU A 16 1.73 0.53 6.68
C LEU A 16 1.97 0.24 5.21
N ILE A 17 0.92 0.27 4.40
CA ILE A 17 1.04 0.02 2.96
C ILE A 17 1.97 1.04 2.31
N ASN A 18 1.80 2.32 2.63
CA ASN A 18 2.65 3.38 2.09
C ASN A 18 4.10 3.24 2.56
N HIS A 19 4.31 2.87 3.83
CA HIS A 19 5.64 2.66 4.38
C HIS A 19 6.38 1.52 3.67
N VAL A 20 5.71 0.38 3.50
CA VAL A 20 6.27 -0.77 2.78
C VAL A 20 6.55 -0.43 1.32
N LYS A 21 5.65 0.31 0.68
CA LYS A 21 5.85 0.78 -0.70
C LYS A 21 7.12 1.64 -0.81
N ASN A 22 7.34 2.54 0.14
CA ASN A 22 8.52 3.39 0.16
C ASN A 22 9.80 2.56 0.40
N LEU A 23 9.77 1.61 1.34
CA LEU A 23 10.89 0.69 1.58
C LEU A 23 11.22 -0.11 0.31
N ARG A 24 10.19 -0.60 -0.38
CA ARG A 24 10.35 -1.36 -1.62
C ARG A 24 11.06 -0.51 -2.67
N LYS A 25 10.61 0.72 -2.86
CA LYS A 25 11.18 1.63 -3.85
C LYS A 25 12.62 2.02 -3.53
N VAL A 26 12.90 2.32 -2.27
CA VAL A 26 14.26 2.65 -1.81
C VAL A 26 15.22 1.48 -2.06
N ASN A 27 14.76 0.25 -1.86
CA ASN A 27 15.55 -0.94 -2.08
C ASN A 27 15.53 -1.42 -3.54
N ARG A 28 14.84 -0.71 -4.43
CA ARG A 28 14.73 -1.02 -5.86
C ARG A 28 14.17 -2.43 -6.11
N ILE A 29 13.18 -2.81 -5.33
CA ILE A 29 12.51 -4.11 -5.44
C ILE A 29 11.16 -3.89 -6.13
N THR A 30 10.86 -4.70 -7.16
CA THR A 30 9.55 -4.64 -7.81
C THR A 30 8.48 -5.28 -6.93
N LYS A 31 7.20 -5.01 -7.22
CA LYS A 31 6.08 -5.62 -6.49
C LYS A 31 6.16 -7.16 -6.59
N ASP A 32 6.44 -7.68 -7.78
CA ASP A 32 6.55 -9.13 -7.99
C ASP A 32 7.72 -9.70 -7.21
N GLU A 33 8.87 -9.03 -7.21
CA GLU A 33 10.04 -9.46 -6.46
C GLU A 33 9.77 -9.51 -4.96
N LEU A 34 9.07 -8.51 -4.42
CA LEU A 34 8.74 -8.50 -3.00
C LEU A 34 7.80 -9.66 -2.67
N SER A 35 6.79 -9.91 -3.50
CA SER A 35 5.88 -11.05 -3.33
C SER A 35 6.64 -12.38 -3.30
N LEU A 36 7.61 -12.55 -4.20
CA LEU A 36 8.45 -13.75 -4.24
C LEU A 36 9.30 -13.87 -2.97
N LYS A 37 9.90 -12.78 -2.51
CA LYS A 37 10.69 -12.78 -1.27
C LYS A 37 9.84 -13.12 -0.05
N MET A 38 8.57 -12.72 -0.05
CA MET A 38 7.61 -13.05 1.01
C MET A 38 7.08 -14.48 0.90
N ARG A 39 7.33 -15.16 -0.22
CA ARG A 39 6.79 -16.49 -0.52
C ARG A 39 5.25 -16.52 -0.54
N VAL A 40 4.66 -15.48 -1.09
CA VAL A 40 3.22 -15.36 -1.32
C VAL A 40 2.93 -15.34 -2.82
N ALA A 41 1.65 -15.29 -3.18
CA ALA A 41 1.27 -15.21 -4.60
C ALA A 41 1.94 -14.02 -5.28
N ARG A 42 2.37 -14.20 -6.52
CA ARG A 42 3.12 -13.19 -7.28
C ARG A 42 2.42 -11.83 -7.34
N SER A 43 1.11 -11.83 -7.45
CA SER A 43 0.30 -10.61 -7.55
C SER A 43 -0.06 -9.99 -6.19
N PHE A 44 0.37 -10.59 -5.07
CA PHE A 44 -0.09 -10.17 -3.75
C PHE A 44 0.26 -8.70 -3.45
N VAL A 45 1.53 -8.31 -3.58
CA VAL A 45 1.96 -6.94 -3.28
C VAL A 45 1.28 -5.95 -4.22
N SER A 46 1.14 -6.30 -5.51
CA SER A 46 0.43 -5.48 -6.47
C SER A 46 -1.02 -5.23 -6.03
N ASN A 47 -1.70 -6.27 -5.53
CA ASN A 47 -3.08 -6.16 -5.05
C ASN A 47 -3.17 -5.33 -3.77
N VAL A 48 -2.17 -5.40 -2.89
CA VAL A 48 -2.13 -4.58 -1.68
C VAL A 48 -1.92 -3.10 -2.01
N GLU A 49 -1.01 -2.80 -2.93
CA GLU A 49 -0.71 -1.42 -3.31
C GLU A 49 -1.76 -0.81 -4.24
N SER A 50 -2.68 -1.61 -4.78
CA SER A 50 -3.74 -1.14 -5.65
C SER A 50 -4.85 -0.46 -4.85
N TYR A 51 -5.22 0.75 -5.22
CA TYR A 51 -6.32 1.46 -4.57
C TYR A 51 -7.69 0.86 -4.89
N THR A 52 -7.79 0.01 -5.91
CA THR A 52 -9.05 -0.64 -6.28
C THR A 52 -9.17 -2.05 -5.70
N GLN A 53 -8.08 -2.82 -5.63
CA GLN A 53 -8.08 -4.16 -5.05
C GLN A 53 -8.05 -4.13 -3.53
N ARG A 54 -7.23 -3.25 -2.96
CA ARG A 54 -7.17 -2.92 -1.53
C ARG A 54 -7.02 -4.14 -0.61
N HIS A 55 -6.16 -5.08 -0.99
CA HIS A 55 -5.75 -6.13 -0.09
C HIS A 55 -4.90 -5.53 1.04
N LYS A 56 -4.81 -6.22 2.15
CA LYS A 56 -4.09 -5.72 3.33
C LYS A 56 -2.99 -6.67 3.74
N TYR A 57 -1.97 -6.11 4.39
CA TYR A 57 -0.99 -6.92 5.09
C TYR A 57 -1.59 -7.36 6.42
N SER A 58 -1.63 -8.68 6.67
CA SER A 58 -2.04 -9.24 7.96
C SER A 58 -0.84 -9.33 8.90
N THR A 59 -1.07 -9.74 10.14
CA THR A 59 0.02 -9.96 11.10
C THR A 59 1.02 -11.00 10.58
N ARG A 60 0.54 -12.04 9.88
CA ARG A 60 1.41 -13.02 9.23
C ARG A 60 2.34 -12.36 8.23
N HIS A 61 1.82 -11.44 7.44
CA HIS A 61 2.61 -10.74 6.41
C HIS A 61 3.66 -9.81 7.01
N ILE A 62 3.44 -9.29 8.22
CA ILE A 62 4.44 -8.46 8.92
C ILE A 62 5.75 -9.24 9.10
N THR A 63 5.66 -10.48 9.56
CA THR A 63 6.85 -11.34 9.71
C THR A 63 7.53 -11.59 8.37
N LEU A 64 6.73 -11.90 7.34
CA LEU A 64 7.26 -12.18 6.01
C LEU A 64 7.93 -10.96 5.40
N LEU A 65 7.36 -9.77 5.60
CA LEU A 65 7.95 -8.51 5.14
C LEU A 65 9.28 -8.21 5.84
N ALA A 66 9.32 -8.36 7.16
CA ALA A 66 10.56 -8.12 7.92
C ALA A 66 11.68 -9.03 7.41
N LYS A 67 11.38 -10.30 7.16
CA LYS A 67 12.36 -11.24 6.61
C LYS A 67 12.75 -10.87 5.19
N ALA A 68 11.80 -10.47 4.36
CA ALA A 68 12.06 -10.10 2.96
C ALA A 68 13.00 -8.90 2.86
N PHE A 69 12.89 -7.93 3.76
CA PHE A 69 13.77 -6.76 3.80
C PHE A 69 15.07 -7.02 4.60
N GLY A 70 15.22 -8.20 5.19
CA GLY A 70 16.43 -8.55 5.94
C GLY A 70 16.53 -7.92 7.32
N TYR A 71 15.42 -7.53 7.90
CA TYR A 71 15.39 -6.96 9.25
C TYR A 71 15.52 -8.06 10.33
N LYS A 72 16.11 -7.69 11.45
CA LYS A 72 16.31 -8.63 12.59
C LYS A 72 15.11 -8.71 13.49
N ASN A 73 14.28 -7.67 13.52
CA ASN A 73 13.08 -7.64 14.34
C ASN A 73 11.96 -6.85 13.65
N ILE A 74 10.75 -7.06 14.15
CA ILE A 74 9.55 -6.45 13.57
C ILE A 74 9.53 -4.94 13.76
N GLY A 75 10.12 -4.45 14.86
CA GLY A 75 10.18 -3.01 15.13
C GLY A 75 10.93 -2.23 14.06
N GLU A 76 11.93 -2.83 13.44
CA GLU A 76 12.63 -2.18 12.32
C GLU A 76 11.73 -1.95 11.12
N LEU A 77 10.84 -2.91 10.82
CA LEU A 77 9.87 -2.78 9.75
C LEU A 77 8.83 -1.71 10.09
N LEU A 78 8.31 -1.71 11.31
CA LEU A 78 7.21 -0.84 11.74
C LEU A 78 7.68 0.52 12.23
N ASN A 79 8.85 0.96 11.84
CA ASN A 79 9.43 2.23 12.27
C ASN A 79 8.81 3.40 11.51
N PHE A 80 7.57 3.73 11.86
CA PHE A 80 6.88 4.92 11.36
C PHE A 80 5.99 5.48 12.48
N PRO A 81 5.58 6.76 12.38
CA PRO A 81 4.83 7.42 13.45
C PRO A 81 3.50 6.75 13.75
N ILE A 82 3.05 6.87 14.99
CA ILE A 82 1.72 6.40 15.37
C ILE A 82 0.68 7.16 14.53
N PRO A 83 -0.28 6.44 13.90
CA PRO A 83 -1.33 7.09 13.13
C PRO A 83 -2.11 8.10 13.97
N GLN A 84 -2.39 9.26 13.39
CA GLN A 84 -3.12 10.32 14.06
C GLN A 84 -4.59 9.93 14.30
N TYR A 85 -5.19 9.21 13.35
CA TYR A 85 -6.60 8.82 13.39
C TYR A 85 -6.71 7.30 13.41
N ASP A 86 -7.88 6.80 13.83
CA ASP A 86 -8.17 5.36 13.75
C ASP A 86 -8.68 5.02 12.36
N ARG A 87 -9.81 5.58 11.94
CA ARG A 87 -10.41 5.30 10.63
C ARG A 87 -10.39 6.55 9.77
N ILE A 88 -10.16 6.33 8.48
CA ILE A 88 -10.07 7.42 7.50
C ILE A 88 -10.83 7.08 6.22
N LYS A 89 -11.25 8.13 5.52
CA LYS A 89 -11.76 8.06 4.16
C LYS A 89 -10.70 8.65 3.24
N VAL A 90 -10.31 7.88 2.24
CA VAL A 90 -9.28 8.26 1.28
C VAL A 90 -9.93 8.52 -0.07
N THR A 91 -9.64 9.68 -0.66
CA THR A 91 -10.10 10.04 -2.00
C THR A 91 -8.94 9.88 -2.96
N VAL A 92 -9.16 9.15 -4.05
CA VAL A 92 -8.15 8.85 -5.06
C VAL A 92 -8.63 9.39 -6.41
N GLU A 93 -7.73 10.08 -7.11
CA GLU A 93 -7.95 10.49 -8.48
C GLU A 93 -7.10 9.63 -9.41
N GLN A 94 -7.74 9.03 -10.43
CA GLN A 94 -7.05 8.26 -11.45
C GLN A 94 -7.12 8.99 -12.78
N THR A 95 -5.97 9.13 -13.41
CA THR A 95 -5.85 9.70 -14.77
C THR A 95 -5.74 8.55 -15.76
N TYR A 96 -6.59 8.57 -16.77
CA TYR A 96 -6.64 7.54 -17.82
C TYR A 96 -6.02 8.05 -19.11
N ASN A 97 -5.65 7.13 -20.00
CA ASN A 97 -5.27 7.48 -21.37
C ASN A 97 -6.49 8.02 -22.14
N GLU A 98 -6.29 8.54 -23.34
CA GLU A 98 -7.37 9.11 -24.14
C GLU A 98 -8.50 8.12 -24.42
N ALA A 99 -8.16 6.85 -24.63
CA ALA A 99 -9.15 5.80 -24.90
C ALA A 99 -9.94 5.37 -23.64
N GLY A 100 -9.51 5.78 -22.45
CA GLY A 100 -10.14 5.40 -21.19
C GLY A 100 -9.94 3.93 -20.82
N THR A 101 -8.97 3.26 -21.44
CA THR A 101 -8.72 1.83 -21.25
C THR A 101 -7.60 1.52 -20.26
N LYS A 102 -6.72 2.48 -19.99
CA LYS A 102 -5.55 2.27 -19.16
C LYS A 102 -5.38 3.41 -18.16
N VAL A 103 -5.15 3.05 -16.91
CA VAL A 103 -4.82 4.03 -15.86
C VAL A 103 -3.35 4.41 -16.02
N LEU A 104 -3.09 5.70 -16.21
CA LEU A 104 -1.74 6.25 -16.33
C LEU A 104 -1.16 6.65 -14.98
N LYS A 105 -2.03 7.12 -14.06
CA LYS A 105 -1.61 7.63 -12.77
C LYS A 105 -2.75 7.48 -11.76
N SER A 106 -2.39 7.17 -10.52
CA SER A 106 -3.32 7.17 -9.39
C SER A 106 -2.69 7.95 -8.26
N GLU A 107 -3.40 8.90 -7.68
CA GLU A 107 -2.88 9.66 -6.55
C GLU A 107 -3.94 9.93 -5.50
N VAL A 108 -3.51 9.92 -4.25
CA VAL A 108 -4.36 10.29 -3.12
C VAL A 108 -4.44 11.81 -3.10
N VAL A 109 -5.66 12.33 -3.20
CA VAL A 109 -5.89 13.79 -3.23
C VAL A 109 -6.50 14.31 -1.94
N LYS A 110 -7.05 13.43 -1.10
CA LYS A 110 -7.66 13.83 0.17
C LYS A 110 -7.74 12.66 1.13
N VAL A 111 -7.47 12.94 2.41
CA VAL A 111 -7.63 11.99 3.51
C VAL A 111 -8.37 12.72 4.63
N VAL A 112 -9.48 12.16 5.10
CA VAL A 112 -10.26 12.75 6.20
C VAL A 112 -10.55 11.71 7.26
N GLU A 113 -10.61 12.15 8.50
CA GLU A 113 -10.97 11.29 9.62
C GLU A 113 -12.44 10.90 9.54
N ILE A 114 -12.75 9.63 9.88
CA ILE A 114 -14.11 9.15 10.07
C ILE A 114 -14.36 9.13 11.58
N LYS A 115 -15.32 9.90 12.02
CA LYS A 115 -15.69 9.99 13.44
C LYS A 115 -16.89 9.09 13.76
#